data_cf4f58c3fb67b599f790e0fcda1feb77
#
_entry.id   cf4f58c3fb67b599f790e0fcda1feb77
#
_cell.length_a   1.000
_cell.length_b   1.000
_cell.length_c   1.000
_cell.angle_alpha   90.00
_cell.angle_beta   90.00
_cell.angle_gamma   90.00
#
_symmetry.space_group_name_H-M   'P 1'
#
loop_
_entity.id
_entity.type
_entity.pdbx_description
1 polymer ?
#
loop_
_entity_poly.entity_id
_entity_poly.type
_entity_poly.pdbx_seq_one_letter_code
_entity_poly.pdbx_strand_id
1 'polypeptide(L)'
;PLLAALQALGMAQLIDARRPVPVIIDQTVRAVGKLPEGAAHPGAAGFINATLRRFARERASLMAEPLPDEARFNHPGWWVAKVRKLWPDRWQEILMASLSRAPLSLRANRRQGGQLAAAARLQEAGIGFRLMGQDGLVLDQALPVDRIPGFADGSMSVQDIGAQCAAQLLDPQPGERILDACAAPGGKTAHLLEMADCEVWALDIDPDRASIITNNLQRARVPLLSQDTTEAPGAATTASGQATGAIWGAHVLAADAGDPESWWDGRPFDRILLDAPCSASGIVRRHPDVLWHRQRRDIATFSATQARLLEKLWPLLRPGGTLLYATCSIFPEEGEKVVSAFASRQADCRWQREVRVPGWADWPQGGQLLPRSDELHEHDGFFYALLSKHQ
;
A
#
# COMPACT_ATOMS: atom_id res chain seq x y z
N PRO A 1 -7.14 -17.28 -25.45
CA PRO A 1 -7.31 -16.49 -24.20
C PRO A 1 -8.22 -15.28 -24.39
N LEU A 2 -8.00 -14.44 -25.42
CA LEU A 2 -8.78 -13.21 -25.66
C LEU A 2 -10.28 -13.48 -25.92
N LEU A 3 -10.62 -14.53 -26.66
CA LEU A 3 -12.00 -14.91 -26.90
C LEU A 3 -12.72 -15.32 -25.60
N ALA A 4 -12.04 -16.09 -24.73
CA ALA A 4 -12.57 -16.47 -23.43
C ALA A 4 -12.76 -15.25 -22.50
N ALA A 5 -11.81 -14.32 -22.52
CA ALA A 5 -11.92 -13.07 -21.77
C ALA A 5 -13.09 -12.20 -22.27
N LEU A 6 -13.29 -12.10 -23.59
CA LEU A 6 -14.40 -11.38 -24.18
C LEU A 6 -15.75 -12.02 -23.81
N GLN A 7 -15.83 -13.37 -23.82
CA GLN A 7 -17.02 -14.09 -23.38
C GLN A 7 -17.34 -13.83 -21.90
N ALA A 8 -16.31 -13.93 -21.02
CA ALA A 8 -16.47 -13.65 -19.59
C ALA A 8 -16.92 -12.20 -19.33
N LEU A 9 -16.38 -11.23 -20.07
CA LEU A 9 -16.81 -9.83 -20.00
C LEU A 9 -18.30 -9.67 -20.40
N GLY A 10 -18.73 -10.34 -21.48
CA GLY A 10 -20.14 -10.34 -21.89
C GLY A 10 -21.07 -10.92 -20.82
N MET A 11 -20.66 -12.05 -20.20
CA MET A 11 -21.41 -12.66 -19.09
C MET A 11 -21.47 -11.75 -17.87
N ALA A 12 -20.35 -11.12 -17.49
CA ALA A 12 -20.30 -10.16 -16.38
C ALA A 12 -21.26 -8.97 -16.61
N GLN A 13 -21.29 -8.42 -17.81
CA GLN A 13 -22.23 -7.35 -18.16
C GLN A 13 -23.70 -7.82 -18.12
N LEU A 14 -23.98 -9.08 -18.48
CA LEU A 14 -25.32 -9.68 -18.33
C LEU A 14 -25.70 -9.85 -16.86
N ILE A 15 -24.74 -10.10 -15.97
CA ILE A 15 -24.97 -10.17 -14.52
C ILE A 15 -25.25 -8.77 -13.95
N ASP A 16 -24.46 -7.78 -14.33
CA ASP A 16 -24.59 -6.36 -13.85
C ASP A 16 -25.88 -5.68 -14.34
N ALA A 17 -26.44 -6.14 -15.45
CA ALA A 17 -27.74 -5.76 -16.00
C ALA A 17 -27.99 -4.24 -16.21
N ARG A 18 -26.92 -3.42 -16.31
CA ARG A 18 -27.03 -1.96 -16.55
C ARG A 18 -27.49 -1.60 -17.96
N ARG A 19 -27.44 -2.56 -18.87
CA ARG A 19 -27.85 -2.39 -20.29
C ARG A 19 -28.81 -3.52 -20.71
N PRO A 20 -29.66 -3.27 -21.70
CA PRO A 20 -30.54 -4.32 -22.23
C PRO A 20 -29.73 -5.53 -22.76
N VAL A 21 -30.19 -6.74 -22.46
CA VAL A 21 -29.56 -8.00 -22.85
C VAL A 21 -29.20 -8.06 -24.35
N PRO A 22 -30.08 -7.66 -25.29
CA PRO A 22 -29.75 -7.70 -26.72
C PRO A 22 -28.55 -6.80 -27.08
N VAL A 23 -28.44 -5.62 -26.43
CA VAL A 23 -27.36 -4.67 -26.65
C VAL A 23 -26.03 -5.23 -26.20
N ILE A 24 -25.99 -5.85 -25.02
CA ILE A 24 -24.77 -6.50 -24.48
C ILE A 24 -24.29 -7.58 -25.44
N ILE A 25 -25.20 -8.47 -25.87
CA ILE A 25 -24.86 -9.57 -26.77
C ILE A 25 -24.35 -9.05 -28.12
N ASP A 26 -25.05 -8.11 -28.74
CA ASP A 26 -24.66 -7.52 -30.02
C ASP A 26 -23.27 -6.87 -29.95
N GLN A 27 -23.03 -6.04 -28.94
CA GLN A 27 -21.73 -5.37 -28.77
C GLN A 27 -20.59 -6.37 -28.53
N THR A 28 -20.82 -7.40 -27.71
CA THR A 28 -19.83 -8.44 -27.46
C THR A 28 -19.51 -9.24 -28.72
N VAL A 29 -20.52 -9.63 -29.49
CA VAL A 29 -20.37 -10.34 -30.77
C VAL A 29 -19.60 -9.49 -31.80
N ARG A 30 -19.93 -8.20 -31.93
CA ARG A 30 -19.19 -7.26 -32.82
C ARG A 30 -17.72 -7.10 -32.40
N ALA A 31 -17.42 -7.16 -31.10
CA ALA A 31 -16.05 -7.05 -30.59
C ALA A 31 -15.17 -8.23 -31.03
N VAL A 32 -15.75 -9.42 -31.35
CA VAL A 32 -14.98 -10.55 -31.89
C VAL A 32 -14.25 -10.17 -33.18
N GLY A 33 -14.89 -9.38 -34.07
CA GLY A 33 -14.29 -8.92 -35.34
C GLY A 33 -13.20 -7.86 -35.16
N LYS A 34 -13.01 -7.34 -33.94
CA LYS A 34 -11.94 -6.37 -33.58
C LYS A 34 -10.77 -7.00 -32.85
N LEU A 35 -10.82 -8.32 -32.59
CA LEU A 35 -9.70 -9.03 -31.99
C LEU A 35 -8.53 -9.09 -32.97
N PRO A 36 -7.28 -9.13 -32.48
CA PRO A 36 -6.11 -9.32 -33.32
C PRO A 36 -6.21 -10.55 -34.21
N GLU A 37 -5.56 -10.53 -35.36
CA GLU A 37 -5.52 -11.64 -36.30
C GLU A 37 -5.02 -12.92 -35.59
N GLY A 38 -5.70 -14.05 -35.83
CA GLY A 38 -5.43 -15.32 -35.16
C GLY A 38 -5.99 -15.46 -33.74
N ALA A 39 -6.54 -14.42 -33.13
CA ALA A 39 -7.11 -14.49 -31.79
C ALA A 39 -8.53 -15.11 -31.75
N ALA A 40 -9.22 -15.16 -32.91
CA ALA A 40 -10.53 -15.77 -33.08
C ALA A 40 -10.53 -16.72 -34.29
N HIS A 41 -11.16 -17.88 -34.16
CA HIS A 41 -11.35 -18.82 -35.25
C HIS A 41 -12.62 -18.52 -36.05
N PRO A 42 -12.77 -19.04 -37.27
CA PRO A 42 -14.04 -18.98 -37.99
C PRO A 42 -15.18 -19.55 -37.14
N GLY A 43 -16.30 -18.80 -37.05
CA GLY A 43 -17.44 -19.19 -36.19
C GLY A 43 -17.39 -18.68 -34.75
N ALA A 44 -16.29 -18.03 -34.30
CA ALA A 44 -16.18 -17.50 -32.94
C ALA A 44 -17.33 -16.54 -32.57
N ALA A 45 -17.74 -15.66 -33.48
CA ALA A 45 -18.88 -14.76 -33.28
C ALA A 45 -20.18 -15.49 -33.03
N GLY A 46 -20.44 -16.56 -33.79
CA GLY A 46 -21.61 -17.46 -33.61
C GLY A 46 -21.56 -18.18 -32.27
N PHE A 47 -20.40 -18.66 -31.87
CA PHE A 47 -20.18 -19.32 -30.58
C PHE A 47 -20.46 -18.36 -29.40
N ILE A 48 -19.90 -17.16 -29.43
CA ILE A 48 -20.14 -16.13 -28.41
C ILE A 48 -21.63 -15.74 -28.34
N ASN A 49 -22.28 -15.54 -29.48
CA ASN A 49 -23.71 -15.22 -29.53
C ASN A 49 -24.56 -16.35 -28.89
N ALA A 50 -24.31 -17.60 -29.26
CA ALA A 50 -25.04 -18.76 -28.72
C ALA A 50 -24.83 -18.90 -27.20
N THR A 51 -23.59 -18.78 -26.75
CA THR A 51 -23.22 -18.92 -25.34
C THR A 51 -23.84 -17.81 -24.47
N LEU A 52 -23.76 -16.54 -24.91
CA LEU A 52 -24.34 -15.44 -24.16
C LEU A 52 -25.87 -15.49 -24.13
N ARG A 53 -26.53 -15.93 -25.24
CA ARG A 53 -27.99 -16.13 -25.25
C ARG A 53 -28.41 -17.26 -24.31
N ARG A 54 -27.64 -18.37 -24.30
CA ARG A 54 -27.90 -19.47 -23.38
C ARG A 54 -27.72 -18.98 -21.92
N PHE A 55 -26.63 -18.30 -21.62
CA PHE A 55 -26.38 -17.75 -20.30
C PHE A 55 -27.50 -16.81 -19.84
N ALA A 56 -27.98 -15.92 -20.72
CA ALA A 56 -29.06 -15.02 -20.39
C ALA A 56 -30.38 -15.74 -20.06
N ARG A 57 -30.68 -16.88 -20.73
CA ARG A 57 -31.88 -17.67 -20.45
C ARG A 57 -31.77 -18.52 -19.19
N GLU A 58 -30.59 -19.09 -18.94
CA GLU A 58 -30.35 -20.05 -17.87
C GLU A 58 -29.71 -19.41 -16.65
N ARG A 59 -29.53 -18.08 -16.65
CA ARG A 59 -28.80 -17.31 -15.64
C ARG A 59 -29.26 -17.65 -14.22
N ALA A 60 -30.57 -17.69 -13.96
CA ALA A 60 -31.08 -17.91 -12.62
C ALA A 60 -30.68 -19.31 -12.07
N SER A 61 -30.78 -20.37 -12.91
CA SER A 61 -30.37 -21.71 -12.50
C SER A 61 -28.87 -21.84 -12.36
N LEU A 62 -28.09 -21.28 -13.30
CA LEU A 62 -26.61 -21.31 -13.25
C LEU A 62 -26.06 -20.55 -12.02
N MET A 63 -26.68 -19.43 -11.64
CA MET A 63 -26.28 -18.66 -10.46
C MET A 63 -26.74 -19.27 -9.13
N ALA A 64 -27.70 -20.20 -9.17
CA ALA A 64 -28.16 -20.94 -7.99
C ALA A 64 -27.28 -22.17 -7.65
N GLU A 65 -26.45 -22.63 -8.60
CA GLU A 65 -25.54 -23.73 -8.35
C GLU A 65 -24.43 -23.29 -7.35
N PRO A 66 -24.05 -24.16 -6.40
CA PRO A 66 -22.96 -23.86 -5.49
C PRO A 66 -21.65 -23.75 -6.29
N LEU A 67 -21.04 -22.57 -6.26
CA LEU A 67 -19.76 -22.34 -6.91
C LEU A 67 -18.61 -22.86 -6.04
N PRO A 68 -17.56 -23.44 -6.65
CA PRO A 68 -16.31 -23.69 -5.91
C PRO A 68 -15.76 -22.38 -5.37
N ASP A 69 -15.02 -22.44 -4.26
CA ASP A 69 -14.53 -21.24 -3.56
C ASP A 69 -13.70 -20.33 -4.45
N GLU A 70 -12.91 -20.87 -5.38
CA GLU A 70 -12.15 -20.08 -6.35
C GLU A 70 -13.07 -19.19 -7.23
N ALA A 71 -14.19 -19.73 -7.65
CA ALA A 71 -15.16 -18.98 -8.45
C ALA A 71 -15.99 -18.03 -7.56
N ARG A 72 -16.40 -18.48 -6.37
CA ARG A 72 -17.18 -17.70 -5.42
C ARG A 72 -16.46 -16.44 -4.97
N PHE A 73 -15.17 -16.56 -4.66
CA PHE A 73 -14.33 -15.46 -4.19
C PHE A 73 -13.46 -14.84 -5.29
N ASN A 74 -13.54 -15.34 -6.54
CA ASN A 74 -12.73 -14.86 -7.65
C ASN A 74 -11.22 -14.80 -7.32
N HIS A 75 -10.70 -15.86 -6.69
CA HIS A 75 -9.31 -15.97 -6.30
C HIS A 75 -8.71 -17.29 -6.79
N PRO A 76 -7.41 -17.35 -7.12
CA PRO A 76 -6.73 -18.60 -7.45
C PRO A 76 -6.86 -19.62 -6.31
N GLY A 77 -7.05 -20.91 -6.64
CA GLY A 77 -7.26 -21.97 -5.64
C GLY A 77 -6.15 -22.07 -4.58
N TRP A 78 -4.88 -21.89 -5.00
CA TRP A 78 -3.75 -21.87 -4.05
C TRP A 78 -3.85 -20.72 -3.04
N TRP A 79 -4.40 -19.56 -3.46
CA TRP A 79 -4.57 -18.39 -2.59
C TRP A 79 -5.68 -18.65 -1.57
N VAL A 80 -6.84 -19.12 -2.04
CA VAL A 80 -7.96 -19.50 -1.16
C VAL A 80 -7.51 -20.51 -0.12
N ALA A 81 -6.84 -21.61 -0.55
CA ALA A 81 -6.34 -22.64 0.36
C ALA A 81 -5.34 -22.06 1.39
N LYS A 82 -4.45 -21.14 0.97
CA LYS A 82 -3.46 -20.50 1.86
C LYS A 82 -4.15 -19.59 2.87
N VAL A 83 -5.05 -18.69 2.44
CA VAL A 83 -5.76 -17.77 3.35
C VAL A 83 -6.61 -18.55 4.34
N ARG A 84 -7.33 -19.58 3.91
CA ARG A 84 -8.13 -20.47 4.78
C ARG A 84 -7.27 -21.15 5.85
N LYS A 85 -6.07 -21.63 5.46
CA LYS A 85 -5.15 -22.28 6.40
C LYS A 85 -4.59 -21.31 7.44
N LEU A 86 -4.27 -20.08 7.03
CA LEU A 86 -3.63 -19.07 7.89
C LEU A 86 -4.62 -18.36 8.81
N TRP A 87 -5.85 -18.14 8.32
CA TRP A 87 -6.88 -17.36 9.00
C TRP A 87 -8.21 -18.12 9.03
N PRO A 88 -8.30 -19.30 9.69
CA PRO A 88 -9.42 -20.21 9.59
C PRO A 88 -10.77 -19.56 9.96
N ASP A 89 -10.77 -18.65 10.95
CA ASP A 89 -11.98 -17.98 11.43
C ASP A 89 -12.37 -16.75 10.59
N ARG A 90 -11.47 -16.24 9.74
CA ARG A 90 -11.64 -14.97 9.02
C ARG A 90 -11.40 -15.05 7.52
N TRP A 91 -11.07 -16.22 6.98
CA TRP A 91 -10.66 -16.36 5.57
C TRP A 91 -11.70 -15.83 4.57
N GLN A 92 -13.01 -16.05 4.84
CA GLN A 92 -14.08 -15.56 3.97
C GLN A 92 -14.17 -14.04 3.99
N GLU A 93 -14.08 -13.45 5.17
CA GLU A 93 -14.07 -12.00 5.37
C GLU A 93 -12.90 -11.35 4.60
N ILE A 94 -11.69 -11.91 4.73
CA ILE A 94 -10.49 -11.43 4.03
C ILE A 94 -10.66 -11.49 2.52
N LEU A 95 -11.16 -12.62 1.98
CA LEU A 95 -11.37 -12.77 0.54
C LEU A 95 -12.47 -11.83 0.03
N MET A 96 -13.56 -11.64 0.80
CA MET A 96 -14.62 -10.70 0.45
C MET A 96 -14.15 -9.24 0.49
N ALA A 97 -13.35 -8.87 1.49
CA ALA A 97 -12.75 -7.53 1.56
C ALA A 97 -11.89 -7.22 0.33
N SER A 98 -11.18 -8.23 -0.20
CA SER A 98 -10.38 -8.10 -1.43
C SER A 98 -11.21 -7.82 -2.68
N LEU A 99 -12.48 -8.21 -2.71
CA LEU A 99 -13.41 -7.96 -3.82
C LEU A 99 -14.19 -6.65 -3.66
N SER A 100 -14.14 -6.03 -2.50
CA SER A 100 -14.83 -4.77 -2.24
C SER A 100 -14.16 -3.61 -2.95
N ARG A 101 -14.90 -2.54 -3.17
CA ARG A 101 -14.31 -1.29 -3.68
C ARG A 101 -13.36 -0.73 -2.61
N ALA A 102 -12.14 -0.42 -3.02
CA ALA A 102 -11.17 0.22 -2.13
C ALA A 102 -11.69 1.61 -1.69
N PRO A 103 -11.64 1.94 -0.39
CA PRO A 103 -11.97 3.28 0.08
C PRO A 103 -10.96 4.29 -0.44
N LEU A 104 -11.42 5.52 -0.69
CA LEU A 104 -10.51 6.63 -0.93
C LEU A 104 -10.15 7.27 0.41
N SER A 105 -8.98 6.89 0.92
CA SER A 105 -8.45 7.40 2.17
C SER A 105 -7.43 8.51 1.90
N LEU A 106 -7.52 9.58 2.66
CA LEU A 106 -6.64 10.73 2.60
C LEU A 106 -5.85 10.82 3.91
N ARG A 107 -4.63 11.33 3.82
CA ARG A 107 -3.85 11.81 4.96
C ARG A 107 -3.74 13.32 4.89
N ALA A 108 -4.08 13.98 5.98
CA ALA A 108 -3.93 15.42 6.14
C ALA A 108 -2.49 15.76 6.51
N ASN A 109 -1.92 16.77 5.85
CA ASN A 109 -0.58 17.26 6.12
C ASN A 109 -0.57 18.10 7.41
N ARG A 110 0.10 17.61 8.45
CA ARG A 110 0.18 18.29 9.78
C ARG A 110 0.77 19.69 9.68
N ARG A 111 1.72 19.92 8.77
CA ARG A 111 2.35 21.24 8.57
C ARG A 111 1.46 22.24 7.86
N GLN A 112 0.35 21.79 7.29
CA GLN A 112 -0.62 22.63 6.58
C GLN A 112 -2.00 22.62 7.27
N GLY A 113 -2.01 22.56 8.59
CA GLY A 113 -3.21 22.66 9.42
C GLY A 113 -3.82 21.30 9.82
N GLY A 114 -3.26 20.18 9.35
CA GLY A 114 -3.64 18.84 9.78
C GLY A 114 -5.07 18.46 9.49
N GLN A 115 -5.58 17.49 10.24
CA GLN A 115 -6.88 16.86 10.02
C GLN A 115 -8.05 17.84 10.07
N LEU A 116 -8.02 18.82 10.99
CA LEU A 116 -9.09 19.82 11.14
C LEU A 116 -9.21 20.74 9.91
N ALA A 117 -8.08 21.24 9.39
CA ALA A 117 -8.07 22.08 8.20
C ALA A 117 -8.48 21.30 6.94
N ALA A 118 -8.05 20.04 6.82
CA ALA A 118 -8.45 19.14 5.75
C ALA A 118 -9.97 18.87 5.78
N ALA A 119 -10.51 18.59 6.96
CA ALA A 119 -11.95 18.39 7.16
C ALA A 119 -12.78 19.62 6.77
N ALA A 120 -12.36 20.82 7.18
CA ALA A 120 -13.03 22.07 6.83
C ALA A 120 -13.08 22.25 5.28
N ARG A 121 -11.95 22.04 4.59
CA ARG A 121 -11.89 22.15 3.12
C ARG A 121 -12.82 21.16 2.40
N LEU A 122 -12.91 19.91 2.88
CA LEU A 122 -13.84 18.92 2.31
C LEU A 122 -15.29 19.31 2.57
N GLN A 123 -15.61 19.81 3.76
CA GLN A 123 -16.93 20.27 4.14
C GLN A 123 -17.38 21.47 3.30
N GLU A 124 -16.52 22.47 3.08
CA GLU A 124 -16.77 23.61 2.20
C GLU A 124 -17.05 23.19 0.74
N ALA A 125 -16.38 22.12 0.30
CA ALA A 125 -16.60 21.55 -1.03
C ALA A 125 -17.82 20.61 -1.12
N GLY A 126 -18.56 20.39 -0.02
CA GLY A 126 -19.71 19.49 0.03
C GLY A 126 -19.34 18.01 -0.13
N ILE A 127 -18.11 17.62 0.19
CA ILE A 127 -17.61 16.25 0.10
C ILE A 127 -17.79 15.57 1.44
N GLY A 128 -18.57 14.46 1.47
CA GLY A 128 -18.78 13.65 2.67
C GLY A 128 -17.55 12.82 3.02
N PHE A 129 -17.22 12.76 4.30
CA PHE A 129 -16.06 12.01 4.81
C PHE A 129 -16.26 11.61 6.27
N ARG A 130 -15.39 10.68 6.72
CA ARG A 130 -15.23 10.27 8.14
C ARG A 130 -13.79 10.50 8.57
N LEU A 131 -13.60 10.94 9.81
CA LEU A 131 -12.26 11.05 10.42
C LEU A 131 -11.77 9.68 10.87
N MET A 132 -10.49 9.37 10.64
CA MET A 132 -9.87 8.11 11.01
C MET A 132 -8.46 8.36 11.58
N GLY A 133 -8.20 7.86 12.80
CA GLY A 133 -6.92 8.10 13.47
C GLY A 133 -6.63 9.58 13.65
N GLN A 134 -5.34 9.95 13.66
CA GLN A 134 -4.91 11.33 13.89
C GLN A 134 -4.87 12.19 12.63
N ASP A 135 -4.57 11.59 11.47
CA ASP A 135 -4.31 12.31 10.22
C ASP A 135 -5.23 11.87 9.07
N GLY A 136 -5.99 10.80 9.27
CA GLY A 136 -6.74 10.14 8.22
C GLY A 136 -8.15 10.68 8.04
N LEU A 137 -8.58 10.72 6.76
CA LEU A 137 -9.97 10.96 6.37
C LEU A 137 -10.36 9.89 5.34
N VAL A 138 -11.54 9.31 5.45
CA VAL A 138 -12.07 8.39 4.44
C VAL A 138 -13.26 9.05 3.77
N LEU A 139 -13.21 9.19 2.46
CA LEU A 139 -14.30 9.81 1.70
C LEU A 139 -15.46 8.83 1.53
N ASP A 140 -16.69 9.32 1.66
CA ASP A 140 -17.91 8.52 1.45
C ASP A 140 -18.01 8.01 0.00
N GLN A 141 -17.46 8.79 -0.95
CA GLN A 141 -17.40 8.44 -2.37
C GLN A 141 -16.00 8.70 -2.91
N ALA A 142 -15.46 7.75 -3.69
CA ALA A 142 -14.20 7.95 -4.37
C ALA A 142 -14.35 9.01 -5.48
N LEU A 143 -13.40 9.94 -5.50
CA LEU A 143 -13.30 11.03 -6.46
C LEU A 143 -11.98 10.95 -7.22
N PRO A 144 -11.90 11.48 -8.45
CA PRO A 144 -10.62 11.76 -9.11
C PRO A 144 -9.74 12.66 -8.23
N VAL A 145 -8.46 12.41 -8.17
CA VAL A 145 -7.53 13.12 -7.26
C VAL A 145 -7.44 14.63 -7.53
N ASP A 146 -7.64 15.03 -8.78
CA ASP A 146 -7.69 16.43 -9.23
C ASP A 146 -8.92 17.19 -8.72
N ARG A 147 -9.95 16.47 -8.25
CA ARG A 147 -11.15 17.02 -7.63
C ARG A 147 -11.10 17.08 -6.11
N ILE A 148 -10.04 16.57 -5.50
CA ILE A 148 -9.87 16.60 -4.04
C ILE A 148 -9.27 17.96 -3.66
N PRO A 149 -10.01 18.82 -2.92
CA PRO A 149 -9.47 20.08 -2.42
C PRO A 149 -8.22 19.83 -1.56
N GLY A 150 -7.13 20.54 -1.87
CA GLY A 150 -5.89 20.37 -1.11
C GLY A 150 -4.98 19.23 -1.56
N PHE A 151 -5.33 18.47 -2.60
CA PHE A 151 -4.42 17.49 -3.17
C PHE A 151 -3.27 18.17 -3.95
N ALA A 152 -3.60 19.11 -4.82
CA ALA A 152 -2.62 19.79 -5.67
C ALA A 152 -1.62 20.66 -4.86
N ASP A 153 -2.06 21.26 -3.75
CA ASP A 153 -1.21 22.11 -2.90
C ASP A 153 -0.46 21.33 -1.79
N GLY A 154 -0.68 20.01 -1.71
CA GLY A 154 -0.01 19.10 -0.77
C GLY A 154 -0.57 19.14 0.64
N SER A 155 -1.70 19.81 0.91
CA SER A 155 -2.35 19.77 2.22
C SER A 155 -3.06 18.44 2.49
N MET A 156 -3.30 17.65 1.44
CA MET A 156 -3.77 16.26 1.54
C MET A 156 -3.00 15.35 0.59
N SER A 157 -2.84 14.10 0.99
CA SER A 157 -2.26 13.03 0.17
C SER A 157 -3.15 11.80 0.20
N VAL A 158 -3.22 11.05 -0.91
CA VAL A 158 -3.90 9.76 -0.91
C VAL A 158 -3.01 8.73 -0.24
N GLN A 159 -3.49 8.16 0.84
CA GLN A 159 -2.79 7.08 1.55
C GLN A 159 -3.78 6.24 2.36
N ASP A 160 -3.68 4.91 2.24
CA ASP A 160 -4.48 4.00 3.06
C ASP A 160 -4.28 4.22 4.56
N ILE A 161 -5.36 4.10 5.33
CA ILE A 161 -5.34 4.32 6.79
C ILE A 161 -4.33 3.39 7.47
N GLY A 162 -4.27 2.11 7.05
CA GLY A 162 -3.27 1.17 7.55
C GLY A 162 -1.83 1.60 7.22
N ALA A 163 -1.59 2.16 6.02
CA ALA A 163 -0.28 2.65 5.62
C ALA A 163 0.18 3.89 6.42
N GLN A 164 -0.77 4.70 6.92
CA GLN A 164 -0.46 5.87 7.76
C GLN A 164 0.13 5.48 9.12
N CYS A 165 -0.10 4.26 9.59
CA CYS A 165 0.44 3.76 10.85
C CYS A 165 1.98 3.70 10.87
N ALA A 166 2.63 3.58 9.72
CA ALA A 166 4.08 3.42 9.64
C ALA A 166 4.83 4.59 10.29
N ALA A 167 4.50 5.84 9.93
CA ALA A 167 5.18 7.00 10.49
C ALA A 167 4.84 7.20 11.99
N GLN A 168 3.61 6.90 12.39
CA GLN A 168 3.19 6.98 13.79
C GLN A 168 3.87 5.92 14.67
N LEU A 169 4.11 4.71 14.13
CA LEU A 169 4.84 3.64 14.84
C LEU A 169 6.34 3.94 14.92
N LEU A 170 6.92 4.51 13.87
CA LEU A 170 8.32 4.88 13.87
C LEU A 170 8.59 6.09 14.76
N ASP A 171 7.61 7.00 14.93
CA ASP A 171 7.63 8.17 15.83
C ASP A 171 8.89 9.05 15.67
N PRO A 172 9.07 9.67 14.48
CA PRO A 172 10.25 10.49 14.22
C PRO A 172 10.37 11.65 15.19
N GLN A 173 11.60 11.97 15.65
CA GLN A 173 11.87 13.08 16.54
C GLN A 173 12.66 14.20 15.83
N PRO A 174 12.54 15.46 16.27
CA PRO A 174 13.33 16.55 15.72
C PRO A 174 14.83 16.30 15.79
N GLY A 175 15.54 16.59 14.70
CA GLY A 175 16.98 16.42 14.59
C GLY A 175 17.44 14.99 14.28
N GLU A 176 16.54 14.02 14.21
CA GLU A 176 16.90 12.65 13.86
C GLU A 176 17.22 12.48 12.37
N ARG A 177 18.09 11.53 12.10
CA ARG A 177 18.45 11.05 10.77
C ARG A 177 17.78 9.71 10.50
N ILE A 178 16.93 9.68 9.49
CA ILE A 178 16.03 8.56 9.22
C ILE A 178 16.29 7.98 7.82
N LEU A 179 16.31 6.66 7.70
CA LEU A 179 16.32 5.97 6.42
C LEU A 179 14.91 5.44 6.10
N ASP A 180 14.39 5.77 4.91
CA ASP A 180 13.24 5.11 4.29
C ASP A 180 13.77 4.25 3.13
N ALA A 181 13.91 2.95 3.38
CA ALA A 181 14.74 2.05 2.56
C ALA A 181 14.10 1.58 1.26
N CYS A 182 12.76 1.61 1.14
CA CYS A 182 12.02 1.27 -0.08
C CYS A 182 10.88 2.29 -0.23
N ALA A 183 11.24 3.54 -0.47
CA ALA A 183 10.43 4.72 -0.18
C ALA A 183 9.30 4.99 -1.19
N ALA A 184 9.42 4.50 -2.44
CA ALA A 184 8.44 4.84 -3.48
C ALA A 184 7.02 4.33 -3.14
N PRO A 185 6.03 5.20 -3.37
CA PRO A 185 6.03 6.47 -4.08
C PRO A 185 6.31 7.72 -3.20
N GLY A 186 6.85 7.61 -1.99
CA GLY A 186 7.21 8.73 -1.12
C GLY A 186 6.14 9.14 -0.10
N GLY A 187 5.04 8.41 -0.01
CA GLY A 187 3.94 8.73 0.90
C GLY A 187 4.33 8.60 2.39
N LYS A 188 5.15 7.59 2.74
CA LYS A 188 5.65 7.39 4.10
C LYS A 188 6.77 8.39 4.42
N THR A 189 7.68 8.63 3.47
CA THR A 189 8.72 9.67 3.56
C THR A 189 8.12 11.04 3.88
N ALA A 190 7.11 11.47 3.09
CA ALA A 190 6.40 12.72 3.35
C ALA A 190 5.78 12.75 4.75
N HIS A 191 5.14 11.66 5.17
CA HIS A 191 4.51 11.58 6.48
C HIS A 191 5.51 11.72 7.64
N LEU A 192 6.69 11.10 7.55
CA LEU A 192 7.77 11.28 8.54
C LEU A 192 8.16 12.76 8.66
N LEU A 193 8.36 13.44 7.53
CA LEU A 193 8.73 14.85 7.47
C LEU A 193 7.59 15.81 7.84
N GLU A 194 6.34 15.38 7.74
CA GLU A 194 5.19 16.11 8.27
C GLU A 194 5.11 16.06 9.80
N MET A 195 5.63 14.98 10.42
CA MET A 195 5.58 14.77 11.87
C MET A 195 6.71 15.46 12.63
N ALA A 196 7.92 15.53 12.08
CA ALA A 196 9.08 16.08 12.76
C ALA A 196 10.05 16.80 11.82
N ASP A 197 10.84 17.73 12.36
CA ASP A 197 11.97 18.37 11.68
C ASP A 197 13.16 17.40 11.70
N CYS A 198 13.25 16.51 10.69
CA CYS A 198 14.25 15.46 10.58
C CYS A 198 14.86 15.40 9.18
N GLU A 199 16.02 14.76 9.07
CA GLU A 199 16.69 14.42 7.81
C GLU A 199 16.25 13.02 7.37
N VAL A 200 15.64 12.88 6.17
CA VAL A 200 15.23 11.57 5.66
C VAL A 200 16.00 11.21 4.40
N TRP A 201 16.59 10.03 4.40
CA TRP A 201 17.19 9.40 3.23
C TRP A 201 16.18 8.41 2.64
N ALA A 202 15.62 8.76 1.49
CA ALA A 202 14.57 8.01 0.82
C ALA A 202 15.15 7.27 -0.40
N LEU A 203 15.19 5.94 -0.34
CA LEU A 203 15.77 5.10 -1.38
C LEU A 203 14.70 4.30 -2.10
N ASP A 204 14.83 4.17 -3.41
CA ASP A 204 14.18 3.11 -4.18
C ASP A 204 15.16 2.60 -5.24
N ILE A 205 15.14 1.30 -5.50
CA ILE A 205 16.05 0.67 -6.47
C ILE A 205 15.76 1.10 -7.91
N ASP A 206 14.52 1.49 -8.18
CA ASP A 206 14.04 1.89 -9.51
C ASP A 206 14.14 3.42 -9.67
N PRO A 207 14.94 3.94 -10.64
CA PRO A 207 15.10 5.38 -10.86
C PRO A 207 13.78 6.10 -11.21
N ASP A 208 12.88 5.44 -11.95
CA ASP A 208 11.59 6.02 -12.31
C ASP A 208 10.73 6.18 -11.06
N ARG A 209 10.76 5.18 -10.18
CA ARG A 209 10.06 5.24 -8.89
C ARG A 209 10.68 6.27 -7.93
N ALA A 210 12.00 6.42 -7.93
CA ALA A 210 12.68 7.49 -7.18
C ALA A 210 12.24 8.88 -7.66
N SER A 211 12.05 9.08 -8.96
CA SER A 211 11.50 10.31 -9.52
C SER A 211 10.06 10.59 -9.02
N ILE A 212 9.25 9.56 -8.82
CA ILE A 212 7.90 9.71 -8.24
C ILE A 212 7.97 10.20 -6.78
N ILE A 213 8.96 9.72 -5.99
CA ILE A 213 9.21 10.22 -4.62
C ILE A 213 9.44 11.73 -4.67
N THR A 214 10.38 12.17 -5.51
CA THR A 214 10.73 13.58 -5.69
C THR A 214 9.48 14.44 -5.99
N ASN A 215 8.67 14.03 -6.97
CA ASN A 215 7.45 14.75 -7.36
C ASN A 215 6.44 14.85 -6.21
N ASN A 216 6.24 13.77 -5.45
CA ASN A 216 5.31 13.74 -4.33
C ASN A 216 5.80 14.61 -3.15
N LEU A 217 7.10 14.63 -2.87
CA LEU A 217 7.69 15.49 -1.84
C LEU A 217 7.58 16.96 -2.22
N GLN A 218 7.86 17.31 -3.48
CA GLN A 218 7.69 18.69 -3.99
C GLN A 218 6.23 19.15 -3.88
N ARG A 219 5.27 18.30 -4.28
CA ARG A 219 3.85 18.59 -4.10
C ARG A 219 3.48 18.82 -2.63
N ALA A 220 4.03 18.01 -1.71
CA ALA A 220 3.84 18.14 -0.27
C ALA A 220 4.63 19.32 0.34
N ARG A 221 5.38 20.08 -0.48
CA ARG A 221 6.26 21.20 -0.07
C ARG A 221 7.36 20.80 0.91
N VAL A 222 7.86 19.59 0.76
CA VAL A 222 9.03 19.10 1.50
C VAL A 222 10.30 19.52 0.77
N PRO A 223 11.30 20.12 1.43
CA PRO A 223 12.58 20.45 0.84
C PRO A 223 13.34 19.20 0.39
N LEU A 224 13.91 19.26 -0.80
CA LEU A 224 14.86 18.28 -1.28
C LEU A 224 16.27 18.74 -0.90
N LEU A 225 17.04 17.85 -0.28
CA LEU A 225 18.41 18.11 0.15
C LEU A 225 19.38 17.58 -0.93
N SER A 226 20.45 18.33 -1.23
CA SER A 226 21.50 17.85 -2.13
C SER A 226 22.48 16.94 -1.38
N GLN A 227 23.11 16.00 -2.11
CA GLN A 227 24.16 15.14 -1.53
C GLN A 227 25.47 15.90 -1.28
N ASP A 228 25.71 17.02 -1.98
CA ASP A 228 26.96 17.77 -1.95
C ASP A 228 27.07 18.79 -0.79
N THR A 229 26.11 18.81 0.14
CA THR A 229 26.17 19.77 1.25
C THR A 229 27.11 19.29 2.36
N THR A 230 28.42 19.55 2.16
CA THR A 230 29.38 19.77 3.26
C THR A 230 29.14 21.12 3.96
N GLU A 231 28.28 21.98 3.42
CA GLU A 231 27.82 23.19 4.06
C GLU A 231 26.69 22.90 5.04
N ALA A 232 26.75 23.51 6.21
CA ALA A 232 25.69 23.43 7.22
C ALA A 232 24.34 23.76 6.56
N PRO A 233 23.35 22.83 6.60
CA PRO A 233 22.09 23.06 5.91
C PRO A 233 21.42 24.31 6.44
N GLY A 234 20.77 25.04 5.54
CA GLY A 234 20.00 26.21 5.90
C GLY A 234 19.06 25.88 7.05
N ALA A 235 19.15 26.62 8.13
CA ALA A 235 18.39 26.40 9.34
C ALA A 235 16.90 26.27 8.99
N ALA A 236 16.30 25.14 9.36
CA ALA A 236 14.86 25.01 9.27
C ALA A 236 14.20 26.09 10.11
N THR A 237 13.38 26.92 9.50
CA THR A 237 12.55 27.87 10.21
C THR A 237 11.25 27.17 10.62
N THR A 238 10.95 27.17 11.91
CA THR A 238 9.63 26.76 12.39
C THR A 238 8.54 27.66 11.78
N ALA A 239 7.29 27.22 11.81
CA ALA A 239 6.13 28.05 11.45
C ALA A 239 6.07 29.38 12.26
N SER A 240 6.83 29.49 13.37
CA SER A 240 7.02 30.68 14.20
C SER A 240 8.26 31.52 13.84
N GLY A 241 9.03 31.16 12.78
CA GLY A 241 10.19 31.94 12.31
C GLY A 241 11.47 31.76 13.10
N GLN A 242 11.57 30.82 14.05
CA GLN A 242 12.81 30.53 14.79
C GLN A 242 13.65 29.47 14.07
N ALA A 243 14.92 29.75 13.83
CA ALA A 243 15.87 28.77 13.29
C ALA A 243 16.20 27.74 14.38
N THR A 244 15.80 26.48 14.15
CA THR A 244 16.03 25.39 15.12
C THR A 244 17.40 24.74 14.99
N GLY A 245 18.18 25.07 13.95
CA GLY A 245 19.45 24.40 13.65
C GLY A 245 19.30 22.93 13.20
N ALA A 246 18.09 22.38 13.21
CA ALA A 246 17.81 21.02 12.75
C ALA A 246 17.65 20.99 11.23
N ILE A 247 18.17 19.94 10.60
CA ILE A 247 17.96 19.67 9.18
C ILE A 247 16.54 19.19 9.00
N TRP A 248 15.80 19.78 8.05
CA TRP A 248 14.49 19.29 7.62
C TRP A 248 14.43 19.13 6.12
N GLY A 249 14.23 17.91 5.67
CA GLY A 249 14.09 17.59 4.25
C GLY A 249 14.49 16.18 3.90
N ALA A 250 14.46 15.85 2.62
CA ALA A 250 14.76 14.53 2.11
C ALA A 250 15.89 14.53 1.08
N HIS A 251 16.81 13.56 1.21
CA HIS A 251 17.68 13.08 0.13
C HIS A 251 16.93 11.97 -0.58
N VAL A 252 16.79 12.05 -1.91
CA VAL A 252 16.15 11.01 -2.72
C VAL A 252 17.19 10.34 -3.60
N LEU A 253 17.34 9.02 -3.48
CA LEU A 253 18.37 8.26 -4.19
C LEU A 253 17.75 7.07 -4.93
N ALA A 254 18.21 6.86 -6.17
CA ALA A 254 17.97 5.62 -6.90
C ALA A 254 19.09 4.64 -6.54
N ALA A 255 18.85 3.74 -5.55
CA ALA A 255 19.87 2.83 -5.04
C ALA A 255 19.24 1.56 -4.42
N ASP A 256 19.97 0.43 -4.47
CA ASP A 256 19.58 -0.79 -3.75
C ASP A 256 19.89 -0.61 -2.24
N ALA A 257 18.87 -0.52 -1.43
CA ALA A 257 19.01 -0.46 0.03
C ALA A 257 19.82 -1.64 0.61
N GLY A 258 19.85 -2.77 -0.09
CA GLY A 258 20.65 -3.96 0.27
C GLY A 258 22.13 -3.90 -0.12
N ASP A 259 22.58 -2.78 -0.71
CA ASP A 259 23.98 -2.49 -1.04
C ASP A 259 24.44 -1.17 -0.42
N PRO A 260 24.58 -1.07 0.92
CA PRO A 260 24.92 0.18 1.58
C PRO A 260 26.25 0.80 1.13
N GLU A 261 27.19 0.00 0.65
CA GLU A 261 28.51 0.49 0.21
C GLU A 261 28.38 1.46 -0.97
N SER A 262 27.29 1.38 -1.75
CA SER A 262 27.08 2.23 -2.92
C SER A 262 26.46 3.60 -2.63
N TRP A 263 25.85 3.81 -1.45
CA TRP A 263 25.08 5.04 -1.17
C TRP A 263 25.24 5.61 0.26
N TRP A 264 25.67 4.79 1.24
CA TRP A 264 25.76 5.21 2.63
C TRP A 264 27.03 6.00 2.91
N ASP A 265 26.91 7.11 3.62
CA ASP A 265 28.02 8.02 3.97
C ASP A 265 28.79 7.62 5.24
N GLY A 266 28.49 6.48 5.84
CA GLY A 266 29.12 5.97 7.06
C GLY A 266 28.53 6.51 8.38
N ARG A 267 27.62 7.49 8.33
CA ARG A 267 26.95 8.02 9.53
C ARG A 267 25.72 7.18 9.87
N PRO A 268 25.59 6.67 11.10
CA PRO A 268 24.46 5.82 11.48
C PRO A 268 23.14 6.59 11.46
N PHE A 269 22.04 5.86 11.25
CA PHE A 269 20.68 6.38 11.33
C PHE A 269 20.11 6.21 12.74
N ASP A 270 19.31 7.18 13.17
CA ASP A 270 18.54 7.11 14.41
C ASP A 270 17.37 6.14 14.27
N ARG A 271 16.72 6.21 13.10
CA ARG A 271 15.60 5.33 12.76
C ARG A 271 15.69 4.82 11.33
N ILE A 272 15.13 3.62 11.11
CA ILE A 272 15.01 3.03 9.78
C ILE A 272 13.56 2.59 9.58
N LEU A 273 12.96 3.01 8.46
CA LEU A 273 11.74 2.45 7.91
C LEU A 273 12.12 1.48 6.79
N LEU A 274 11.78 0.21 6.95
CA LEU A 274 11.88 -0.78 5.89
C LEU A 274 10.47 -1.21 5.48
N ASP A 275 9.87 -0.47 4.53
CA ASP A 275 8.63 -0.86 3.85
C ASP A 275 8.98 -1.86 2.74
N ALA A 276 9.19 -3.10 3.14
CA ALA A 276 9.85 -4.10 2.34
C ALA A 276 9.03 -4.56 1.13
N PRO A 277 9.68 -4.86 -0.03
CA PRO A 277 9.00 -5.46 -1.16
C PRO A 277 8.36 -6.79 -0.75
N CYS A 278 7.09 -6.99 -1.12
CA CYS A 278 6.29 -8.14 -0.71
C CYS A 278 5.30 -8.59 -1.79
N SER A 279 4.53 -9.62 -1.50
CA SER A 279 3.48 -10.13 -2.40
C SER A 279 2.35 -9.13 -2.65
N ALA A 280 2.20 -8.09 -1.82
CA ALA A 280 1.09 -7.16 -1.81
C ALA A 280 -0.28 -7.81 -1.52
N SER A 281 -0.27 -8.94 -0.79
CA SER A 281 -1.47 -9.74 -0.51
C SER A 281 -2.50 -9.04 0.37
N GLY A 282 -2.12 -7.97 1.05
CA GLY A 282 -3.03 -7.18 1.89
C GLY A 282 -3.77 -6.07 1.15
N ILE A 283 -3.31 -5.68 -0.07
CA ILE A 283 -3.85 -4.55 -0.83
C ILE A 283 -4.54 -4.96 -2.14
N VAL A 284 -4.99 -6.20 -2.23
CA VAL A 284 -5.59 -6.79 -3.43
C VAL A 284 -6.76 -5.97 -3.98
N ARG A 285 -7.61 -5.39 -3.12
CA ARG A 285 -8.73 -4.56 -3.59
C ARG A 285 -8.29 -3.30 -4.36
N ARG A 286 -7.04 -2.84 -4.19
CA ARG A 286 -6.44 -1.74 -4.96
C ARG A 286 -5.71 -2.22 -6.20
N HIS A 287 -5.13 -3.42 -6.11
CA HIS A 287 -4.31 -4.06 -7.15
C HIS A 287 -4.80 -5.49 -7.41
N PRO A 288 -5.99 -5.67 -8.03
CA PRO A 288 -6.59 -6.99 -8.22
C PRO A 288 -5.79 -7.91 -9.16
N ASP A 289 -4.93 -7.33 -9.99
CA ASP A 289 -3.96 -8.03 -10.84
C ASP A 289 -2.96 -8.88 -10.04
N VAL A 290 -2.64 -8.49 -8.81
CA VAL A 290 -1.75 -9.22 -7.89
C VAL A 290 -2.18 -10.67 -7.73
N LEU A 291 -3.48 -10.97 -7.64
CA LEU A 291 -4.00 -12.33 -7.52
C LEU A 291 -3.55 -13.25 -8.65
N TRP A 292 -3.44 -12.72 -9.87
CA TRP A 292 -3.19 -13.47 -11.08
C TRP A 292 -1.72 -13.47 -11.50
N HIS A 293 -0.97 -12.44 -11.10
CA HIS A 293 0.46 -12.33 -11.36
C HIS A 293 1.33 -13.04 -10.33
N ARG A 294 0.86 -13.18 -9.07
CA ARG A 294 1.62 -13.87 -8.02
C ARG A 294 1.46 -15.38 -8.10
N GLN A 295 2.55 -16.06 -7.79
CA GLN A 295 2.62 -17.50 -7.63
C GLN A 295 3.04 -17.86 -6.21
N ARG A 296 2.69 -19.04 -5.75
CA ARG A 296 3.02 -19.51 -4.40
C ARG A 296 4.53 -19.43 -4.07
N ARG A 297 5.38 -19.67 -5.06
CA ARG A 297 6.85 -19.59 -4.92
C ARG A 297 7.36 -18.18 -4.68
N ASP A 298 6.67 -17.14 -5.16
CA ASP A 298 7.11 -15.75 -5.03
C ASP A 298 7.17 -15.31 -3.57
N ILE A 299 6.33 -15.88 -2.70
CA ILE A 299 6.33 -15.60 -1.26
C ILE A 299 7.69 -15.93 -0.65
N ALA A 300 8.30 -17.07 -1.02
CA ALA A 300 9.61 -17.45 -0.53
C ALA A 300 10.71 -16.50 -1.03
N THR A 301 10.61 -16.06 -2.29
CA THR A 301 11.54 -15.08 -2.89
C THR A 301 11.47 -13.74 -2.17
N PHE A 302 10.25 -13.22 -1.92
CA PHE A 302 10.09 -11.98 -1.15
C PHE A 302 10.61 -12.10 0.27
N SER A 303 10.28 -13.20 0.97
CA SER A 303 10.77 -13.44 2.34
C SER A 303 12.30 -13.46 2.41
N ALA A 304 12.97 -14.06 1.41
CA ALA A 304 14.44 -14.06 1.34
C ALA A 304 15.00 -12.65 1.10
N THR A 305 14.37 -11.86 0.22
CA THR A 305 14.74 -10.46 -0.01
C THR A 305 14.57 -9.61 1.25
N GLN A 306 13.46 -9.78 1.95
CA GLN A 306 13.15 -9.09 3.20
C GLN A 306 14.16 -9.40 4.30
N ALA A 307 14.54 -10.69 4.45
CA ALA A 307 15.56 -11.11 5.40
C ALA A 307 16.93 -10.49 5.07
N ARG A 308 17.34 -10.50 3.78
CA ARG A 308 18.56 -9.86 3.31
C ARG A 308 18.58 -8.35 3.62
N LEU A 309 17.48 -7.65 3.35
CA LEU A 309 17.37 -6.22 3.63
C LEU A 309 17.50 -5.94 5.14
N LEU A 310 16.83 -6.69 6.00
CA LEU A 310 16.99 -6.54 7.46
C LEU A 310 18.43 -6.72 7.89
N GLU A 311 19.11 -7.77 7.40
CA GLU A 311 20.52 -8.07 7.73
C GLU A 311 21.47 -6.96 7.26
N LYS A 312 21.23 -6.36 6.09
CA LYS A 312 22.06 -5.30 5.52
C LYS A 312 21.83 -3.93 6.16
N LEU A 313 20.59 -3.65 6.58
CA LEU A 313 20.23 -2.35 7.15
C LEU A 313 20.46 -2.27 8.66
N TRP A 314 20.40 -3.38 9.38
CA TRP A 314 20.59 -3.40 10.85
C TRP A 314 21.91 -2.78 11.33
N PRO A 315 23.06 -3.03 10.68
CA PRO A 315 24.33 -2.39 11.06
C PRO A 315 24.33 -0.87 10.94
N LEU A 316 23.50 -0.31 10.04
CA LEU A 316 23.42 1.14 9.80
C LEU A 316 22.65 1.89 10.89
N LEU A 317 21.88 1.16 11.71
CA LEU A 317 21.14 1.72 12.83
C LEU A 317 22.09 1.92 14.02
N ARG A 318 22.04 3.11 14.64
CA ARG A 318 22.83 3.37 15.86
C ARG A 318 22.37 2.49 17.05
N PRO A 319 23.22 2.24 18.04
CA PRO A 319 22.76 1.72 19.34
C PRO A 319 21.69 2.65 19.94
N GLY A 320 20.64 2.07 20.49
CA GLY A 320 19.45 2.80 20.99
C GLY A 320 18.50 3.28 19.89
N GLY A 321 18.79 3.04 18.62
CA GLY A 321 17.90 3.34 17.49
C GLY A 321 16.77 2.34 17.32
N THR A 322 15.84 2.65 16.42
CA THR A 322 14.68 1.80 16.11
C THR A 322 14.54 1.55 14.61
N LEU A 323 14.18 0.32 14.24
CA LEU A 323 13.81 -0.06 12.87
C LEU A 323 12.35 -0.50 12.85
N LEU A 324 11.54 0.14 12.02
CA LEU A 324 10.20 -0.33 11.70
C LEU A 324 10.25 -1.16 10.42
N TYR A 325 9.97 -2.44 10.57
CA TYR A 325 9.72 -3.34 9.45
C TYR A 325 8.23 -3.28 9.09
N ALA A 326 7.93 -3.10 7.82
CA ALA A 326 6.57 -3.04 7.30
C ALA A 326 6.43 -3.85 6.01
N THR A 327 5.28 -4.48 5.80
CA THR A 327 4.84 -5.04 4.52
C THR A 327 3.35 -4.85 4.34
N CYS A 328 2.89 -4.72 3.09
CA CYS A 328 1.47 -4.80 2.75
C CYS A 328 1.04 -6.27 2.47
N SER A 329 1.47 -7.20 3.33
CA SER A 329 1.18 -8.62 3.21
C SER A 329 0.35 -9.14 4.38
N ILE A 330 -0.53 -10.11 4.10
CA ILE A 330 -1.26 -10.89 5.10
C ILE A 330 -0.64 -12.26 5.34
N PHE A 331 0.49 -12.55 4.71
CA PHE A 331 1.17 -13.83 4.83
C PHE A 331 2.27 -13.77 5.91
N PRO A 332 2.18 -14.56 6.98
CA PRO A 332 3.18 -14.55 8.05
C PRO A 332 4.62 -14.84 7.59
N GLU A 333 4.79 -15.48 6.43
CA GLU A 333 6.09 -15.71 5.80
C GLU A 333 6.81 -14.40 5.42
N GLU A 334 6.04 -13.34 5.13
CA GLU A 334 6.54 -12.02 4.76
C GLU A 334 6.44 -11.01 5.91
N GLY A 335 6.08 -11.47 7.10
CA GLY A 335 5.90 -10.68 8.30
C GLY A 335 6.55 -11.33 9.53
N GLU A 336 5.73 -11.90 10.41
CA GLU A 336 6.16 -12.45 11.69
C GLU A 336 7.33 -13.43 11.59
N LYS A 337 7.35 -14.32 10.58
CA LYS A 337 8.41 -15.33 10.45
C LYS A 337 9.76 -14.71 10.08
N VAL A 338 9.78 -13.70 9.21
CA VAL A 338 11.00 -12.96 8.86
C VAL A 338 11.55 -12.27 10.08
N VAL A 339 10.71 -11.50 10.78
CA VAL A 339 11.12 -10.73 11.96
C VAL A 339 11.56 -11.63 13.10
N SER A 340 10.83 -12.72 13.40
CA SER A 340 11.18 -13.68 14.46
C SER A 340 12.52 -14.35 14.17
N ALA A 341 12.73 -14.78 12.93
CA ALA A 341 14.00 -15.41 12.53
C ALA A 341 15.18 -14.43 12.58
N PHE A 342 14.95 -13.16 12.22
CA PHE A 342 15.96 -12.11 12.35
C PHE A 342 16.29 -11.83 13.82
N ALA A 343 15.28 -11.52 14.64
CA ALA A 343 15.46 -11.17 16.05
C ALA A 343 16.11 -12.30 16.87
N SER A 344 15.86 -13.57 16.51
CA SER A 344 16.50 -14.71 17.20
C SER A 344 18.00 -14.85 16.91
N ARG A 345 18.51 -14.27 15.82
CA ARG A 345 19.91 -14.31 15.42
C ARG A 345 20.70 -13.06 15.80
N GLN A 346 20.01 -11.95 16.09
CA GLN A 346 20.60 -10.66 16.44
C GLN A 346 20.51 -10.44 17.95
N ALA A 347 21.63 -10.60 18.66
CA ALA A 347 21.67 -10.51 20.12
C ALA A 347 21.33 -9.11 20.65
N ASP A 348 21.58 -8.07 19.84
CA ASP A 348 21.29 -6.67 20.13
C ASP A 348 19.91 -6.21 19.68
N CYS A 349 19.07 -7.15 19.16
CA CYS A 349 17.73 -6.84 18.65
C CYS A 349 16.65 -7.24 19.64
N ARG A 350 15.74 -6.30 19.94
CA ARG A 350 14.51 -6.57 20.68
C ARG A 350 13.29 -6.21 19.84
N TRP A 351 12.43 -7.19 19.57
CA TRP A 351 11.13 -6.93 18.95
C TRP A 351 10.12 -6.46 20.01
N GLN A 352 9.59 -5.23 19.81
CA GLN A 352 8.58 -4.63 20.66
C GLN A 352 7.19 -5.12 20.22
N ARG A 353 6.64 -6.15 20.89
CA ARG A 353 5.34 -6.76 20.51
C ARG A 353 4.12 -5.97 20.99
N GLU A 354 4.28 -5.08 21.96
CA GLU A 354 3.18 -4.34 22.60
C GLU A 354 3.06 -2.89 22.11
N VAL A 355 3.56 -2.62 20.91
CA VAL A 355 3.46 -1.27 20.33
C VAL A 355 2.02 -1.00 19.93
N ARG A 356 1.57 0.24 20.15
CA ARG A 356 0.22 0.71 19.77
C ARG A 356 0.32 1.95 18.90
N VAL A 357 -0.58 2.04 17.92
CA VAL A 357 -0.76 3.27 17.14
C VAL A 357 -1.71 4.20 17.90
N PRO A 358 -1.32 5.46 18.13
CA PRO A 358 -2.19 6.44 18.77
C PRO A 358 -3.53 6.58 18.02
N GLY A 359 -4.63 6.53 18.74
CA GLY A 359 -5.97 6.63 18.15
C GLY A 359 -6.54 5.32 17.60
N TRP A 360 -5.82 4.18 17.73
CA TRP A 360 -6.30 2.84 17.37
C TRP A 360 -6.58 2.02 18.63
N ALA A 361 -7.87 1.97 19.02
CA ALA A 361 -8.26 1.22 20.22
C ALA A 361 -7.98 -0.29 20.11
N ASP A 362 -8.16 -0.85 18.91
CA ASP A 362 -8.07 -2.28 18.62
C ASP A 362 -6.80 -2.63 17.83
N TRP A 363 -5.65 -1.98 18.13
CA TRP A 363 -4.39 -2.34 17.48
C TRP A 363 -4.06 -3.81 17.73
N PRO A 364 -3.84 -4.62 16.68
CA PRO A 364 -3.65 -6.06 16.84
C PRO A 364 -2.32 -6.37 17.52
N GLN A 365 -2.32 -7.29 18.45
CA GLN A 365 -1.10 -7.85 19.03
C GLN A 365 -0.25 -8.46 17.90
N GLY A 366 1.06 -8.21 17.93
CA GLY A 366 1.98 -8.68 16.90
C GLY A 366 1.96 -7.92 15.58
N GLY A 367 1.14 -6.85 15.46
CA GLY A 367 1.22 -5.89 14.35
C GLY A 367 0.61 -6.33 13.01
N GLN A 368 -0.16 -7.43 12.95
CA GLN A 368 -0.81 -7.87 11.72
C GLN A 368 -2.19 -7.24 11.55
N LEU A 369 -2.31 -6.31 10.62
CA LEU A 369 -3.58 -5.79 10.13
C LEU A 369 -4.11 -6.69 9.01
N LEU A 370 -5.37 -7.14 9.13
CA LEU A 370 -6.06 -7.85 8.06
C LEU A 370 -7.03 -6.89 7.36
N PRO A 371 -7.21 -7.00 6.02
CA PRO A 371 -8.12 -6.12 5.30
C PRO A 371 -9.50 -6.10 5.94
N ARG A 372 -10.05 -4.90 6.15
CA ARG A 372 -11.39 -4.67 6.69
C ARG A 372 -12.14 -3.65 5.84
N SER A 373 -13.47 -3.82 5.81
CA SER A 373 -14.40 -2.93 5.10
C SER A 373 -15.61 -2.56 5.96
N ASP A 374 -15.46 -2.61 7.29
CA ASP A 374 -16.47 -2.10 8.21
C ASP A 374 -16.30 -0.60 8.47
N GLU A 375 -17.35 0.08 8.96
CA GLU A 375 -17.37 1.53 9.16
C GLU A 375 -16.31 2.05 10.16
N LEU A 376 -15.86 1.20 11.08
CA LEU A 376 -14.93 1.58 12.15
C LEU A 376 -13.47 1.30 11.75
N HIS A 377 -13.23 0.34 10.84
CA HIS A 377 -11.90 -0.18 10.54
C HIS A 377 -11.73 -0.38 9.03
N GLU A 378 -11.78 0.70 8.26
CA GLU A 378 -11.65 0.64 6.81
C GLU A 378 -10.20 0.84 6.38
N HIS A 379 -9.43 -0.25 6.35
CA HIS A 379 -8.03 -0.27 5.97
C HIS A 379 -7.65 -1.53 5.19
N ASP A 380 -6.55 -1.46 4.47
CA ASP A 380 -5.93 -2.61 3.82
C ASP A 380 -5.14 -3.48 4.81
N GLY A 381 -4.60 -4.60 4.33
CA GLY A 381 -3.78 -5.50 5.13
C GLY A 381 -2.33 -5.06 5.19
N PHE A 382 -1.76 -5.00 6.40
CA PHE A 382 -0.35 -4.68 6.63
C PHE A 382 0.20 -5.55 7.76
N PHE A 383 1.52 -5.70 7.77
CA PHE A 383 2.25 -6.19 8.93
C PHE A 383 3.26 -5.13 9.38
N TYR A 384 3.37 -4.91 10.68
CA TYR A 384 4.29 -3.97 11.30
C TYR A 384 5.05 -4.61 12.46
N ALA A 385 6.35 -4.41 12.51
CA ALA A 385 7.18 -4.82 13.63
C ALA A 385 8.20 -3.73 13.97
N LEU A 386 8.17 -3.23 15.19
CA LEU A 386 9.14 -2.27 15.71
C LEU A 386 10.27 -3.02 16.42
N LEU A 387 11.49 -2.83 15.93
CA LEU A 387 12.72 -3.44 16.45
C LEU A 387 13.58 -2.35 17.08
N SER A 388 14.04 -2.55 18.30
CA SER A 388 15.00 -1.66 18.96
C SER A 388 16.36 -2.31 19.06
N LYS A 389 17.42 -1.52 18.80
CA LYS A 389 18.81 -1.94 18.89
C LYS A 389 19.38 -1.59 20.26
N HIS A 390 19.78 -2.60 21.01
CA HIS A 390 20.44 -2.40 22.30
C HIS A 390 21.94 -2.12 22.14
N GLN A 391 22.59 -1.68 23.22
CA GLN A 391 24.05 -1.52 23.27
C GLN A 391 24.74 -2.87 23.29
#